data_5d248451014d1bc29c989565c11477ea
#
_entry.id   5d248451014d1bc29c989565c11477ea
#
_cell.length_a   1.000
_cell.length_b   1.000
_cell.length_c   1.000
_cell.angle_alpha   90.00
_cell.angle_beta   90.00
_cell.angle_gamma   90.00
#
_symmetry.space_group_name_H-M   'P 1'
#
loop_
_entity.id
_entity.type
_entity.pdbx_description
1 polymer ?
#
loop_
_entity_poly.entity_id
_entity_poly.type
_entity_poly.pdbx_seq_one_letter_code
_entity_poly.pdbx_strand_id
1 'polypeptide(L)'
;LLSDEEPDIVVVVGADHIYRMDFEQMIEAHIQSGRGVTVAAIRQPISLANQFGVIEIDEKDPTRISAFREKPKDPKGLPDAPDQVLASMGNYVFSAKALIEAIEFDGELETSNHDMGGDIVPYMVSRQDAGVYDFTFNEIPGSTERDHAYWRDVGTIDSYYESHMDLISVMPIFNLYNSEWPIHTQQVNLPPAKFVHDSEGNQGRTNDSIVSLGVVVTGGIVERSVLSPKVRVHSRALV
;
A
#
# COMPACT_ATOMS: atom_id res chain seq x y z
N LEU A 1 5.64 -15.78 18.74
CA LEU A 1 5.47 -16.02 17.29
C LEU A 1 6.82 -16.06 16.57
N LEU A 2 7.61 -14.98 16.53
CA LEU A 2 8.93 -15.01 15.85
C LEU A 2 9.84 -16.07 16.41
N SER A 3 9.87 -16.23 17.73
CA SER A 3 10.68 -17.26 18.42
C SER A 3 10.21 -18.70 18.16
N ASP A 4 8.96 -18.89 17.76
CA ASP A 4 8.39 -20.22 17.52
C ASP A 4 8.59 -20.65 16.04
N GLU A 5 8.55 -19.68 15.11
CA GLU A 5 8.67 -19.92 13.68
C GLU A 5 10.13 -19.86 13.19
N GLU A 6 11.03 -19.24 13.97
CA GLU A 6 12.47 -19.07 13.67
C GLU A 6 12.76 -18.60 12.22
N PRO A 7 12.09 -17.56 11.71
CA PRO A 7 12.33 -17.09 10.35
C PRO A 7 13.71 -16.41 10.23
N ASP A 8 14.31 -16.48 9.04
CA ASP A 8 15.50 -15.69 8.73
C ASP A 8 15.15 -14.23 8.39
N ILE A 9 14.01 -14.03 7.70
CA ILE A 9 13.54 -12.75 7.21
C ILE A 9 12.09 -12.53 7.63
N VAL A 10 11.77 -11.30 8.02
CA VAL A 10 10.41 -10.86 8.39
C VAL A 10 9.99 -9.69 7.50
N VAL A 11 8.86 -9.83 6.84
CA VAL A 11 8.23 -8.76 6.07
C VAL A 11 7.11 -8.14 6.89
N VAL A 12 7.19 -6.83 7.13
CA VAL A 12 6.18 -6.06 7.85
C VAL A 12 5.52 -5.09 6.87
N VAL A 13 4.20 -5.10 6.79
CA VAL A 13 3.43 -4.28 5.86
C VAL A 13 2.29 -3.55 6.55
N GLY A 14 2.00 -2.33 6.10
CA GLY A 14 0.79 -1.61 6.48
C GLY A 14 -0.46 -2.26 5.88
N ALA A 15 -1.60 -2.16 6.57
CA ALA A 15 -2.86 -2.78 6.15
C ALA A 15 -3.81 -1.82 5.40
N ASP A 16 -3.46 -0.54 5.28
CA ASP A 16 -4.29 0.53 4.74
C ASP A 16 -3.68 1.22 3.51
N HIS A 17 -2.84 0.50 2.77
CA HIS A 17 -2.24 1.00 1.55
C HIS A 17 -2.69 0.19 0.33
N ILE A 18 -2.91 0.88 -0.79
CA ILE A 18 -3.25 0.27 -2.08
C ILE A 18 -2.02 0.32 -2.97
N TYR A 19 -1.48 -0.84 -3.30
CA TYR A 19 -0.35 -1.00 -4.21
C TYR A 19 -0.29 -2.43 -4.74
N ARG A 20 0.57 -2.65 -5.71
CA ARG A 20 0.92 -3.98 -6.18
C ARG A 20 2.44 -4.07 -6.20
N MET A 21 2.98 -5.08 -5.54
CA MET A 21 4.42 -5.22 -5.35
C MET A 21 4.84 -6.68 -5.44
N ASP A 22 5.95 -6.92 -6.10
CA ASP A 22 6.67 -8.17 -5.98
C ASP A 22 7.66 -8.05 -4.81
N PHE A 23 7.31 -8.67 -3.71
CA PHE A 23 8.13 -8.66 -2.50
C PHE A 23 9.43 -9.46 -2.65
N GLU A 24 9.51 -10.41 -3.57
CA GLU A 24 10.74 -11.17 -3.82
C GLU A 24 11.88 -10.23 -4.22
N GLN A 25 11.62 -9.27 -5.11
CA GLN A 25 12.59 -8.27 -5.53
C GLN A 25 13.11 -7.42 -4.36
N MET A 26 12.23 -7.03 -3.43
CA MET A 26 12.64 -6.28 -2.23
C MET A 26 13.42 -7.15 -1.24
N ILE A 27 13.02 -8.43 -1.07
CA ILE A 27 13.72 -9.38 -0.21
C ILE A 27 15.12 -9.66 -0.75
N GLU A 28 15.26 -9.85 -2.06
CA GLU A 28 16.57 -10.04 -2.69
C GLU A 28 17.46 -8.82 -2.49
N ALA A 29 16.93 -7.61 -2.68
CA ALA A 29 17.67 -6.37 -2.43
C ALA A 29 18.10 -6.26 -0.95
N HIS A 30 17.24 -6.66 -0.01
CA HIS A 30 17.56 -6.73 1.40
C HIS A 30 18.74 -7.69 1.69
N ILE A 31 18.65 -8.92 1.17
CA ILE A 31 19.72 -9.93 1.35
C ILE A 31 21.04 -9.42 0.77
N GLN A 32 21.02 -8.84 -0.43
CA GLN A 32 22.22 -8.30 -1.08
C GLN A 32 22.81 -7.12 -0.30
N SER A 33 21.99 -6.31 0.36
CA SER A 33 22.46 -5.18 1.16
C SER A 33 23.21 -5.61 2.43
N GLY A 34 22.88 -6.79 2.96
CA GLY A 34 23.39 -7.31 4.22
C GLY A 34 23.02 -6.49 5.46
N ARG A 35 22.00 -5.60 5.35
CA ARG A 35 21.54 -4.72 6.45
C ARG A 35 20.44 -5.38 7.27
N GLY A 36 20.24 -4.87 8.49
CA GLY A 36 19.21 -5.37 9.40
C GLY A 36 17.79 -5.00 8.99
N VAL A 37 17.60 -3.87 8.29
CA VAL A 37 16.29 -3.46 7.74
C VAL A 37 16.42 -2.86 6.35
N THR A 38 15.45 -3.12 5.49
CA THR A 38 15.24 -2.40 4.23
C THR A 38 13.83 -1.81 4.23
N VAL A 39 13.73 -0.51 3.95
CA VAL A 39 12.46 0.25 3.90
C VAL A 39 12.07 0.45 2.45
N ALA A 40 10.85 0.05 2.07
CA ALA A 40 10.32 0.43 0.77
C ALA A 40 9.96 1.92 0.76
N ALA A 41 10.38 2.60 -0.29
CA ALA A 41 10.15 4.02 -0.46
C ALA A 41 9.64 4.34 -1.86
N ILE A 42 8.79 5.35 -1.94
CA ILE A 42 8.28 5.86 -3.20
C ILE A 42 8.63 7.34 -3.36
N ARG A 43 8.88 7.76 -4.59
CA ARG A 43 9.13 9.17 -4.90
C ARG A 43 7.82 9.95 -4.85
N GLN A 44 7.82 11.02 -4.06
CA GLN A 44 6.69 11.91 -3.88
C GLN A 44 7.12 13.38 -4.05
N PRO A 45 6.22 14.27 -4.50
CA PRO A 45 6.51 15.70 -4.51
C PRO A 45 6.91 16.19 -3.12
N ILE A 46 7.96 17.02 -3.05
CA ILE A 46 8.46 17.57 -1.79
C ILE A 46 7.39 18.34 -0.99
N SER A 47 6.41 18.91 -1.70
CA SER A 47 5.27 19.61 -1.07
C SER A 47 4.37 18.72 -0.22
N LEU A 48 4.44 17.39 -0.41
CA LEU A 48 3.67 16.39 0.34
C LEU A 48 4.48 15.76 1.47
N ALA A 49 5.73 16.13 1.65
CA ALA A 49 6.64 15.50 2.62
C ALA A 49 6.14 15.54 4.07
N ASN A 50 5.31 16.53 4.41
CA ASN A 50 4.71 16.67 5.74
C ASN A 50 3.59 15.64 6.04
N GLN A 51 3.28 14.76 5.09
CA GLN A 51 2.28 13.70 5.26
C GLN A 51 2.93 12.34 5.57
N PHE A 52 4.22 12.16 5.26
CA PHE A 52 4.91 10.88 5.29
C PHE A 52 6.20 10.90 6.12
N GLY A 53 6.67 9.73 6.51
CA GLY A 53 8.06 9.53 6.90
C GLY A 53 8.97 9.73 5.68
N VAL A 54 9.88 10.68 5.76
CA VAL A 54 10.81 11.01 4.66
C VAL A 54 12.17 10.36 4.90
N ILE A 55 12.68 9.72 3.87
CA ILE A 55 13.96 9.04 3.86
C ILE A 55 15.01 9.92 3.18
N GLU A 56 16.09 10.21 3.89
CA GLU A 56 17.29 10.80 3.31
C GLU A 56 18.32 9.68 3.05
N ILE A 57 18.89 9.66 1.86
CA ILE A 57 19.89 8.67 1.45
C ILE A 57 21.31 9.18 1.68
N ASP A 58 22.24 8.26 1.82
CA ASP A 58 23.66 8.59 1.91
C ASP A 58 24.20 8.95 0.51
N GLU A 59 25.01 10.01 0.44
CA GLU A 59 25.56 10.49 -0.84
C GLU A 59 26.54 9.51 -1.49
N LYS A 60 27.20 8.67 -0.68
CA LYS A 60 28.20 7.69 -1.16
C LYS A 60 27.61 6.31 -1.39
N ASP A 61 26.50 6.03 -0.74
CA ASP A 61 25.78 4.76 -0.83
C ASP A 61 24.27 5.03 -0.92
N PRO A 62 23.72 5.19 -2.13
CA PRO A 62 22.32 5.52 -2.34
C PRO A 62 21.33 4.46 -1.84
N THR A 63 21.82 3.26 -1.49
CA THR A 63 20.99 2.20 -0.91
C THR A 63 20.93 2.27 0.61
N ARG A 64 21.68 3.18 1.25
CA ARG A 64 21.73 3.36 2.70
C ARG A 64 20.89 4.56 3.12
N ILE A 65 20.08 4.38 4.16
CA ILE A 65 19.37 5.47 4.81
C ILE A 65 20.34 6.24 5.72
N SER A 66 20.50 7.54 5.51
CA SER A 66 21.28 8.43 6.37
C SER A 66 20.42 9.10 7.44
N ALA A 67 19.14 9.35 7.15
CA ALA A 67 18.17 9.85 8.12
C ALA A 67 16.75 9.41 7.75
N PHE A 68 15.94 9.20 8.78
CA PHE A 68 14.49 8.97 8.67
C PHE A 68 13.79 10.06 9.49
N ARG A 69 12.92 10.84 8.85
CA ARG A 69 12.25 11.97 9.47
C ARG A 69 10.74 11.86 9.31
N GLU A 70 10.05 11.71 10.42
CA GLU A 70 8.58 11.68 10.40
C GLU A 70 8.02 13.07 10.14
N LYS A 71 7.26 13.22 9.05
CA LYS A 71 6.52 14.42 8.65
C LYS A 71 7.31 15.74 8.76
N PRO A 72 8.48 15.85 8.12
CA PRO A 72 9.36 16.99 8.29
C PRO A 72 8.73 18.28 7.73
N LYS A 73 8.96 19.40 8.40
CA LYS A 73 8.54 20.73 7.93
C LYS A 73 9.48 21.33 6.89
N ASP A 74 10.73 20.90 6.92
CA ASP A 74 11.79 21.37 6.01
C ASP A 74 12.51 20.12 5.41
N PRO A 75 11.87 19.47 4.44
CA PRO A 75 12.43 18.28 3.80
C PRO A 75 13.56 18.65 2.83
N LYS A 76 14.56 17.78 2.74
CA LYS A 76 15.61 17.86 1.73
C LYS A 76 15.19 17.05 0.50
N GLY A 77 15.22 17.66 -0.68
CA GLY A 77 14.94 16.97 -1.94
C GLY A 77 16.05 15.99 -2.33
N LEU A 78 15.73 15.09 -3.24
CA LEU A 78 16.67 14.10 -3.76
C LEU A 78 17.76 14.76 -4.60
N PRO A 79 19.00 14.24 -4.63
CA PRO A 79 20.09 14.80 -5.43
C PRO A 79 19.79 14.82 -6.93
N ASP A 80 19.09 13.82 -7.45
CA ASP A 80 18.68 13.66 -8.85
C ASP A 80 17.34 14.32 -9.17
N ALA A 81 16.51 14.62 -8.16
CA ALA A 81 15.20 15.25 -8.29
C ALA A 81 14.91 16.16 -7.08
N PRO A 82 15.41 17.41 -7.07
CA PRO A 82 15.30 18.30 -5.89
C PRO A 82 13.87 18.69 -5.48
N ASP A 83 12.91 18.51 -6.37
CA ASP A 83 11.46 18.70 -6.13
C ASP A 83 10.75 17.47 -5.59
N GLN A 84 11.48 16.36 -5.37
CA GLN A 84 10.96 15.10 -4.86
C GLN A 84 11.68 14.65 -3.58
N VAL A 85 11.01 13.80 -2.82
CA VAL A 85 11.53 13.10 -1.65
C VAL A 85 11.23 11.60 -1.78
N LEU A 86 11.98 10.77 -1.05
CA LEU A 86 11.60 9.38 -0.83
C LEU A 86 10.69 9.31 0.40
N ALA A 87 9.41 8.99 0.17
CA ALA A 87 8.43 8.74 1.21
C ALA A 87 8.42 7.25 1.58
N SER A 88 8.46 6.95 2.86
CA SER A 88 8.28 5.57 3.35
C SER A 88 6.90 5.06 2.97
N MET A 89 6.84 3.87 2.43
CA MET A 89 5.57 3.18 2.10
C MET A 89 4.99 2.42 3.30
N GLY A 90 5.66 2.40 4.45
CA GLY A 90 5.24 1.57 5.59
C GLY A 90 5.46 0.07 5.37
N ASN A 91 6.27 -0.30 4.39
CA ASN A 91 6.65 -1.68 4.10
C ASN A 91 8.13 -1.87 4.41
N TYR A 92 8.42 -2.91 5.18
CA TYR A 92 9.75 -3.18 5.69
C TYR A 92 10.14 -4.64 5.50
N VAL A 93 11.39 -4.90 5.18
CA VAL A 93 12.01 -6.23 5.22
C VAL A 93 13.10 -6.19 6.27
N PHE A 94 13.03 -7.08 7.25
CA PHE A 94 14.00 -7.20 8.34
C PHE A 94 14.72 -8.55 8.29
N SER A 95 15.99 -8.55 8.64
CA SER A 95 16.62 -9.75 9.18
C SER A 95 16.00 -10.03 10.55
N ALA A 96 15.48 -11.23 10.77
CA ALA A 96 14.71 -11.55 12.00
C ALA A 96 15.49 -11.24 13.28
N LYS A 97 16.79 -11.57 13.29
CA LYS A 97 17.68 -11.28 14.42
C LYS A 97 17.74 -9.78 14.73
N ALA A 98 17.92 -8.95 13.68
CA ALA A 98 18.01 -7.50 13.85
C ALA A 98 16.68 -6.89 14.33
N LEU A 99 15.55 -7.43 13.85
CA LEU A 99 14.23 -7.01 14.33
C LEU A 99 14.02 -7.35 15.81
N ILE A 100 14.36 -8.57 16.23
CA ILE A 100 14.22 -8.98 17.62
C ILE A 100 15.07 -8.09 18.55
N GLU A 101 16.35 -7.87 18.20
CA GLU A 101 17.24 -6.99 18.96
C GLU A 101 16.68 -5.55 19.05
N ALA A 102 16.11 -5.03 17.95
CA ALA A 102 15.53 -3.69 17.94
C ALA A 102 14.26 -3.58 18.80
N ILE A 103 13.38 -4.59 18.75
CA ILE A 103 12.15 -4.63 19.56
C ILE A 103 12.49 -4.79 21.05
N GLU A 104 13.46 -5.64 21.40
CA GLU A 104 13.88 -5.82 22.78
C GLU A 104 14.48 -4.53 23.34
N PHE A 105 15.33 -3.85 22.58
CA PHE A 105 15.90 -2.55 22.96
C PHE A 105 14.79 -1.50 23.14
N ASP A 106 13.89 -1.39 22.19
CA ASP A 106 12.79 -0.41 22.22
C ASP A 106 11.84 -0.67 23.39
N GLY A 107 11.58 -1.96 23.69
CA GLY A 107 10.72 -2.37 24.78
C GLY A 107 11.20 -1.96 26.18
N GLU A 108 12.49 -1.63 26.34
CA GLU A 108 13.07 -1.13 27.59
C GLU A 108 12.96 0.41 27.72
N LEU A 109 12.54 1.10 26.64
CA LEU A 109 12.47 2.57 26.59
C LEU A 109 11.11 3.10 27.03
N GLU A 110 11.01 3.66 28.23
CA GLU A 110 9.76 4.29 28.73
C GLU A 110 9.25 5.46 27.87
N THR A 111 10.11 6.06 27.05
CA THR A 111 9.78 7.22 26.20
C THR A 111 9.38 6.84 24.78
N SER A 112 9.51 5.55 24.43
CA SER A 112 9.12 5.06 23.10
C SER A 112 7.61 4.94 22.96
N ASN A 113 7.09 5.17 21.77
CA ASN A 113 5.71 4.87 21.40
C ASN A 113 5.56 3.43 20.86
N HIS A 114 6.68 2.70 20.74
CA HIS A 114 6.75 1.37 20.16
C HIS A 114 6.23 1.33 18.71
N ASP A 115 6.50 2.39 17.98
CA ASP A 115 6.08 2.56 16.58
C ASP A 115 7.18 2.11 15.61
N MET A 116 6.79 1.38 14.57
CA MET A 116 7.77 0.84 13.61
C MET A 116 8.52 1.95 12.86
N GLY A 117 7.78 2.96 12.39
CA GLY A 117 8.36 4.09 11.64
C GLY A 117 8.95 5.18 12.53
N GLY A 118 8.36 5.39 13.72
CA GLY A 118 8.78 6.44 14.64
C GLY A 118 9.94 6.07 15.56
N ASP A 119 10.08 4.79 15.92
CA ASP A 119 11.04 4.33 16.93
C ASP A 119 12.00 3.26 16.37
N ILE A 120 11.48 2.14 15.83
CA ILE A 120 12.32 1.00 15.41
C ILE A 120 13.21 1.35 14.21
N VAL A 121 12.65 1.90 13.13
CA VAL A 121 13.43 2.26 11.94
C VAL A 121 14.46 3.35 12.23
N PRO A 122 14.13 4.46 12.93
CA PRO A 122 15.11 5.45 13.37
C PRO A 122 16.25 4.88 14.22
N TYR A 123 15.94 3.93 15.10
CA TYR A 123 16.98 3.21 15.86
C TYR A 123 17.95 2.47 14.94
N MET A 124 17.42 1.70 13.96
CA MET A 124 18.25 0.99 12.99
C MET A 124 19.08 1.95 12.12
N VAL A 125 18.50 3.08 11.72
CA VAL A 125 19.23 4.15 10.99
C VAL A 125 20.38 4.69 11.81
N SER A 126 20.19 4.94 13.12
CA SER A 126 21.25 5.41 14.02
C SER A 126 22.43 4.44 14.12
N ARG A 127 22.15 3.14 13.94
CA ARG A 127 23.17 2.07 13.90
C ARG A 127 23.80 1.89 12.50
N GLN A 128 23.41 2.68 11.51
CA GLN A 128 23.82 2.56 10.12
C GLN A 128 23.44 1.20 9.47
N ASP A 129 22.38 0.57 9.98
CA ASP A 129 21.92 -0.76 9.60
C ASP A 129 20.56 -0.73 8.88
N ALA A 130 20.28 0.38 8.20
CA ALA A 130 19.04 0.59 7.44
C ALA A 130 19.32 0.89 5.97
N GLY A 131 18.66 0.14 5.10
CA GLY A 131 18.66 0.32 3.65
C GLY A 131 17.33 0.83 3.12
N VAL A 132 17.35 1.37 1.91
CA VAL A 132 16.16 1.79 1.18
C VAL A 132 16.01 0.97 -0.10
N TYR A 133 14.76 0.62 -0.40
CA TYR A 133 14.35 0.04 -1.67
C TYR A 133 13.44 1.04 -2.39
N ASP A 134 13.90 1.61 -3.50
CA ASP A 134 13.10 2.52 -4.32
C ASP A 134 12.06 1.69 -5.10
N PHE A 135 10.79 1.84 -4.75
CA PHE A 135 9.67 1.10 -5.33
C PHE A 135 9.49 1.36 -6.83
N THR A 136 10.05 2.43 -7.36
CA THR A 136 10.04 2.68 -8.82
C THR A 136 10.82 1.63 -9.63
N PHE A 137 11.66 0.84 -8.99
CA PHE A 137 12.37 -0.27 -9.62
C PHE A 137 11.66 -1.62 -9.49
N ASN A 138 10.49 -1.67 -8.82
CA ASN A 138 9.73 -2.90 -8.69
C ASN A 138 8.95 -3.19 -9.96
N GLU A 139 9.23 -4.31 -10.61
CA GLU A 139 8.59 -4.73 -11.85
C GLU A 139 7.50 -5.76 -11.57
N ILE A 140 6.29 -5.48 -12.03
CA ILE A 140 5.13 -6.36 -11.90
C ILE A 140 4.74 -6.87 -13.28
N PRO A 141 4.66 -8.20 -13.50
CA PRO A 141 4.16 -8.75 -14.75
C PRO A 141 2.78 -8.17 -15.14
N GLY A 142 2.60 -7.82 -16.41
CA GLY A 142 1.36 -7.24 -16.92
C GLY A 142 1.05 -5.81 -16.47
N SER A 143 1.97 -5.14 -15.77
CA SER A 143 1.83 -3.71 -15.49
C SER A 143 2.14 -2.86 -16.73
N THR A 144 1.61 -1.65 -16.73
CA THR A 144 1.81 -0.65 -17.79
C THR A 144 2.46 0.59 -17.20
N GLU A 145 2.92 1.52 -18.04
CA GLU A 145 3.46 2.82 -17.58
C GLU A 145 2.48 3.59 -16.67
N ARG A 146 1.19 3.31 -16.78
CA ARG A 146 0.15 3.99 -16.02
C ARG A 146 0.09 3.53 -14.56
N ASP A 147 0.16 2.22 -14.32
CA ASP A 147 0.05 1.61 -12.99
C ASP A 147 1.41 1.22 -12.41
N HIS A 148 2.50 1.53 -13.14
CA HIS A 148 3.86 1.37 -12.66
C HIS A 148 4.09 2.22 -11.39
N ALA A 149 4.63 1.60 -10.35
CA ALA A 149 4.89 2.23 -9.06
C ALA A 149 3.64 2.92 -8.45
N TYR A 150 2.43 2.42 -8.75
CA TYR A 150 1.23 2.94 -8.10
C TYR A 150 1.22 2.57 -6.62
N TRP A 151 1.15 3.58 -5.79
CA TRP A 151 0.95 3.45 -4.34
C TRP A 151 0.04 4.56 -3.84
N ARG A 152 -0.89 4.21 -2.98
CA ARG A 152 -1.82 5.17 -2.37
C ARG A 152 -2.09 4.79 -0.91
N ASP A 153 -1.86 5.74 -0.03
CA ASP A 153 -2.34 5.70 1.35
C ASP A 153 -3.84 6.02 1.37
N VAL A 154 -4.63 5.20 2.05
CA VAL A 154 -6.08 5.40 2.24
C VAL A 154 -6.44 5.66 3.70
N GLY A 155 -5.52 6.26 4.46
CA GLY A 155 -5.70 6.63 5.86
C GLY A 155 -6.75 7.72 6.12
N THR A 156 -7.35 8.31 5.08
CA THR A 156 -8.47 9.25 5.20
C THR A 156 -9.71 8.75 4.46
N ILE A 157 -10.91 9.16 4.91
CA ILE A 157 -12.18 8.81 4.25
C ILE A 157 -12.19 9.30 2.79
N ASP A 158 -11.63 10.47 2.53
CA ASP A 158 -11.58 11.06 1.19
C ASP A 158 -10.66 10.24 0.27
N SER A 159 -9.45 9.88 0.70
CA SER A 159 -8.54 9.05 -0.10
C SER A 159 -9.09 7.64 -0.33
N TYR A 160 -9.78 7.06 0.65
CA TYR A 160 -10.50 5.80 0.51
C TYR A 160 -11.61 5.89 -0.54
N TYR A 161 -12.46 6.93 -0.48
CA TYR A 161 -13.52 7.16 -1.45
C TYR A 161 -12.96 7.39 -2.87
N GLU A 162 -11.97 8.27 -3.00
CA GLU A 162 -11.36 8.56 -4.30
C GLU A 162 -10.71 7.33 -4.93
N SER A 163 -10.11 6.43 -4.13
CA SER A 163 -9.54 5.17 -4.62
C SER A 163 -10.61 4.26 -5.22
N HIS A 164 -11.81 4.22 -4.63
CA HIS A 164 -12.93 3.47 -5.20
C HIS A 164 -13.45 4.12 -6.48
N MET A 165 -13.51 5.45 -6.52
CA MET A 165 -13.96 6.18 -7.71
C MET A 165 -12.97 6.07 -8.88
N ASP A 166 -11.66 5.96 -8.60
CA ASP A 166 -10.68 5.65 -9.62
C ASP A 166 -10.97 4.29 -10.29
N LEU A 167 -11.29 3.26 -9.51
CA LEU A 167 -11.57 1.92 -10.04
C LEU A 167 -12.72 1.86 -11.06
N ILE A 168 -13.72 2.74 -10.93
CA ILE A 168 -14.86 2.81 -11.86
C ILE A 168 -14.63 3.78 -13.02
N SER A 169 -13.51 4.46 -13.06
CA SER A 169 -13.16 5.32 -14.20
C SER A 169 -12.97 4.50 -15.46
N VAL A 170 -13.16 5.12 -16.63
CA VAL A 170 -12.99 4.45 -17.94
C VAL A 170 -11.58 3.87 -18.09
N MET A 171 -10.60 4.54 -17.49
CA MET A 171 -9.20 4.12 -17.52
C MET A 171 -8.60 4.29 -16.12
N PRO A 172 -8.87 3.36 -15.19
CA PRO A 172 -8.34 3.44 -13.84
C PRO A 172 -6.81 3.40 -13.84
N ILE A 173 -6.20 4.06 -12.86
CA ILE A 173 -4.76 3.98 -12.67
C ILE A 173 -4.42 2.59 -12.14
N PHE A 174 -5.13 2.14 -11.09
CA PHE A 174 -4.95 0.82 -10.54
C PHE A 174 -5.74 -0.24 -11.32
N ASN A 175 -5.04 -1.10 -12.06
CA ASN A 175 -5.67 -2.13 -12.90
C ASN A 175 -6.04 -3.39 -12.11
N LEU A 176 -7.29 -3.53 -11.69
CA LEU A 176 -7.78 -4.77 -11.04
C LEU A 176 -7.76 -6.02 -11.96
N TYR A 177 -7.72 -5.83 -13.28
CA TYR A 177 -7.87 -6.91 -14.27
C TYR A 177 -6.53 -7.43 -14.80
N ASN A 178 -5.41 -7.10 -14.14
CA ASN A 178 -4.12 -7.71 -14.46
C ASN A 178 -4.12 -9.19 -14.09
N SER A 179 -4.24 -10.07 -15.09
CA SER A 179 -4.28 -11.51 -14.91
C SER A 179 -2.89 -12.15 -14.76
N GLU A 180 -1.82 -11.44 -15.13
CA GLU A 180 -0.44 -11.93 -14.98
C GLU A 180 0.07 -11.80 -13.55
N TRP A 181 -0.50 -10.84 -12.78
CA TRP A 181 -0.21 -10.65 -11.36
C TRP A 181 -1.51 -10.40 -10.58
N PRO A 182 -2.35 -11.44 -10.39
CA PRO A 182 -3.67 -11.29 -9.78
C PRO A 182 -3.56 -10.97 -8.29
N ILE A 183 -4.53 -10.20 -7.78
CA ILE A 183 -4.69 -9.98 -6.33
C ILE A 183 -5.33 -11.23 -5.73
N HIS A 184 -4.57 -11.92 -4.87
CA HIS A 184 -5.08 -13.07 -4.12
C HIS A 184 -5.88 -12.58 -2.92
N THR A 185 -7.16 -12.94 -2.88
CA THR A 185 -8.07 -12.63 -1.78
C THR A 185 -8.96 -13.83 -1.47
N GLN A 186 -9.64 -13.81 -0.34
CA GLN A 186 -10.64 -14.84 -0.04
C GLN A 186 -11.77 -14.76 -1.08
N GLN A 187 -11.85 -15.77 -1.94
CA GLN A 187 -12.95 -15.91 -2.87
C GLN A 187 -14.15 -16.56 -2.17
N VAL A 188 -15.22 -15.80 -1.99
CA VAL A 188 -16.49 -16.35 -1.51
C VAL A 188 -17.21 -16.97 -2.71
N ASN A 189 -17.58 -18.24 -2.63
CA ASN A 189 -18.33 -18.91 -3.69
C ASN A 189 -19.76 -18.40 -3.69
N LEU A 190 -20.06 -17.42 -4.54
CA LEU A 190 -21.35 -16.74 -4.68
C LEU A 190 -21.84 -16.81 -6.13
N PRO A 191 -23.16 -16.78 -6.35
CA PRO A 191 -23.71 -16.69 -7.70
C PRO A 191 -23.34 -15.34 -8.36
N PRO A 192 -23.41 -15.24 -9.69
CA PRO A 192 -23.26 -13.97 -10.39
C PRO A 192 -24.18 -12.88 -9.87
N ALA A 193 -23.81 -11.62 -10.11
CA ALA A 193 -24.70 -10.49 -9.86
C ALA A 193 -25.96 -10.58 -10.74
N LYS A 194 -27.12 -10.12 -10.21
CA LYS A 194 -28.42 -10.23 -10.88
C LYS A 194 -29.13 -8.88 -10.92
N PHE A 195 -29.61 -8.50 -12.10
CA PHE A 195 -30.36 -7.29 -12.36
C PHE A 195 -31.73 -7.66 -12.91
N VAL A 196 -32.81 -7.30 -12.22
CA VAL A 196 -34.16 -7.72 -12.57
C VAL A 196 -35.19 -6.60 -12.35
N HIS A 197 -36.34 -6.72 -13.04
CA HIS A 197 -37.50 -5.87 -12.75
C HIS A 197 -38.07 -6.23 -11.39
N ASP A 198 -38.71 -5.25 -10.75
CA ASP A 198 -39.62 -5.49 -9.63
C ASP A 198 -41.04 -5.87 -10.10
N SER A 199 -41.95 -6.07 -9.16
CA SER A 199 -43.35 -6.42 -9.44
C SER A 199 -44.16 -5.29 -10.11
N GLU A 200 -43.66 -4.06 -10.06
CA GLU A 200 -44.29 -2.87 -10.65
C GLU A 200 -43.70 -2.53 -12.04
N GLY A 201 -42.72 -3.30 -12.52
CA GLY A 201 -42.06 -3.12 -13.80
C GLY A 201 -40.89 -2.15 -13.79
N ASN A 202 -40.45 -1.65 -12.61
CA ASN A 202 -39.25 -0.84 -12.54
C ASN A 202 -38.03 -1.70 -12.83
N GLN A 203 -37.11 -1.22 -13.69
CA GLN A 203 -35.94 -1.96 -14.12
C GLN A 203 -34.80 -1.80 -13.10
N GLY A 204 -34.19 -2.92 -12.67
CA GLY A 204 -32.91 -2.92 -11.98
C GLY A 204 -31.78 -2.68 -12.99
N ARG A 205 -30.98 -1.61 -12.80
CA ARG A 205 -29.89 -1.23 -13.72
C ARG A 205 -28.69 -0.66 -13.01
N THR A 206 -27.54 -0.70 -13.70
CA THR A 206 -26.30 -0.10 -13.24
C THR A 206 -25.56 0.58 -14.38
N ASN A 207 -24.87 1.70 -14.06
CA ASN A 207 -23.99 2.42 -14.98
C ASN A 207 -22.69 2.76 -14.24
N ASP A 208 -21.56 2.78 -14.97
CA ASP A 208 -20.23 3.22 -14.47
C ASP A 208 -19.90 2.69 -13.06
N SER A 209 -20.10 1.39 -12.83
CA SER A 209 -20.02 0.80 -11.49
C SER A 209 -19.32 -0.57 -11.52
N ILE A 210 -18.68 -0.93 -10.43
CA ILE A 210 -18.20 -2.29 -10.18
C ILE A 210 -19.22 -3.00 -9.29
N VAL A 211 -19.64 -4.19 -9.72
CA VAL A 211 -20.67 -4.98 -9.02
C VAL A 211 -20.13 -6.37 -8.72
N SER A 212 -19.96 -6.68 -7.44
CA SER A 212 -19.40 -7.95 -6.98
C SER A 212 -20.41 -9.11 -7.08
N LEU A 213 -19.89 -10.33 -6.91
CA LEU A 213 -20.70 -11.56 -6.89
C LEU A 213 -21.80 -11.52 -5.82
N GLY A 214 -22.94 -12.15 -6.11
CA GLY A 214 -24.07 -12.27 -5.20
C GLY A 214 -24.88 -10.98 -5.00
N VAL A 215 -24.57 -9.89 -5.69
CA VAL A 215 -25.37 -8.67 -5.67
C VAL A 215 -26.70 -8.88 -6.40
N VAL A 216 -27.78 -8.31 -5.87
CA VAL A 216 -29.09 -8.32 -6.52
C VAL A 216 -29.63 -6.90 -6.56
N VAL A 217 -29.90 -6.40 -7.76
CA VAL A 217 -30.55 -5.11 -8.00
C VAL A 217 -31.95 -5.38 -8.56
N THR A 218 -33.00 -5.09 -7.77
CA THR A 218 -34.38 -5.32 -8.14
C THR A 218 -35.13 -3.98 -8.25
N GLY A 219 -35.37 -3.51 -9.45
CA GLY A 219 -36.12 -2.25 -9.67
C GLY A 219 -35.43 -0.97 -9.17
N GLY A 220 -34.16 -1.04 -8.82
CA GLY A 220 -33.33 0.06 -8.35
C GLY A 220 -32.31 0.51 -9.39
N ILE A 221 -31.65 1.64 -9.15
CA ILE A 221 -30.62 2.23 -10.01
C ILE A 221 -29.33 2.34 -9.22
N VAL A 222 -28.24 1.88 -9.83
CA VAL A 222 -26.88 1.99 -9.28
C VAL A 222 -26.03 2.77 -10.27
N GLU A 223 -25.45 3.87 -9.83
CA GLU A 223 -24.64 4.74 -10.67
C GLU A 223 -23.34 5.14 -9.94
N ARG A 224 -22.22 5.07 -10.64
CA ARG A 224 -20.90 5.50 -10.15
C ARG A 224 -20.57 4.95 -8.76
N SER A 225 -20.73 3.64 -8.61
CA SER A 225 -20.64 2.97 -7.31
C SER A 225 -19.79 1.71 -7.36
N VAL A 226 -19.22 1.32 -6.23
CA VAL A 226 -18.59 0.02 -6.03
C VAL A 226 -19.40 -0.77 -5.02
N LEU A 227 -20.04 -1.85 -5.46
CA LEU A 227 -20.89 -2.70 -4.63
C LEU A 227 -20.12 -3.95 -4.17
N SER A 228 -19.95 -4.07 -2.88
CA SER A 228 -19.37 -5.26 -2.22
C SER A 228 -20.24 -6.51 -2.41
N PRO A 229 -19.72 -7.74 -2.19
CA PRO A 229 -20.48 -8.97 -2.32
C PRO A 229 -21.74 -9.00 -1.48
N LYS A 230 -22.82 -9.61 -2.03
CA LYS A 230 -24.12 -9.81 -1.37
C LYS A 230 -24.95 -8.54 -1.13
N VAL A 231 -24.54 -7.37 -1.62
CA VAL A 231 -25.37 -6.14 -1.53
C VAL A 231 -26.72 -6.36 -2.23
N ARG A 232 -27.79 -5.80 -1.65
CA ARG A 232 -29.13 -5.80 -2.22
C ARG A 232 -29.61 -4.37 -2.38
N VAL A 233 -30.01 -4.05 -3.61
CA VAL A 233 -30.61 -2.77 -3.96
C VAL A 233 -32.07 -3.03 -4.34
N HIS A 234 -32.98 -2.45 -3.57
CA HIS A 234 -34.40 -2.64 -3.73
C HIS A 234 -35.02 -1.61 -4.68
N SER A 235 -36.31 -1.87 -5.00
CA SER A 235 -37.13 -1.02 -5.87
C SER A 235 -37.05 0.46 -5.49
N ARG A 236 -36.91 1.32 -6.51
CA ARG A 236 -36.86 2.77 -6.39
C ARG A 236 -35.67 3.33 -5.59
N ALA A 237 -34.72 2.48 -5.16
CA ALA A 237 -33.48 2.97 -4.58
C ALA A 237 -32.58 3.55 -5.67
N LEU A 238 -31.90 4.64 -5.34
CA LEU A 238 -30.81 5.24 -6.12
C LEU A 238 -29.53 5.17 -5.25
N VAL A 239 -28.51 4.53 -5.78
CA VAL A 239 -27.20 4.36 -5.14
C VAL A 239 -26.15 4.96 -6.03
#